data_c627ed907e8269e0565cb44017d0a1ed
#
_entry.id   c627ed907e8269e0565cb44017d0a1ed
#
_cell.length_a   1.000
_cell.length_b   1.000
_cell.length_c   1.000
_cell.angle_alpha   90.00
_cell.angle_beta   90.00
_cell.angle_gamma   90.00
#
_symmetry.space_group_name_H-M   'P 1'
#
loop_
_entity.id
_entity.type
_entity.pdbx_description
1 polymer ?
#
loop_
_entity_poly.entity_id
_entity_poly.type
_entity_poly.pdbx_seq_one_letter_code
_entity_poly.pdbx_strand_id
1 'polypeptide(L)' 'HGGQESTLLSMILPLLHHGMVIAGVPYSEPALSKTMSGGTPYGASHIEADALSGTEIQIARAQGHRIATLAKKLTS' A
#
# COMPACT_ATOMS: atom_id res chain seq x y z
N HIS A 1 -3.76 6.16 -11.74
CA HIS A 1 -2.64 5.45 -11.12
C HIS A 1 -2.26 4.17 -11.85
N GLY A 2 -2.52 4.13 -13.15
CA GLY A 2 -2.15 3.01 -13.98
C GLY A 2 -0.65 2.80 -14.02
N GLY A 3 -0.23 1.55 -14.00
CA GLY A 3 1.18 1.17 -14.02
C GLY A 3 1.84 1.07 -12.65
N GLN A 4 1.31 1.71 -11.62
CA GLN A 4 1.87 1.65 -10.27
C GLN A 4 1.75 0.24 -9.68
N GLU A 5 0.67 -0.47 -10.00
CA GLU A 5 0.46 -1.82 -9.52
C GLU A 5 1.55 -2.77 -10.05
N SER A 6 1.86 -2.68 -11.34
CA SER A 6 2.93 -3.48 -11.95
C SER A 6 4.28 -3.20 -11.32
N THR A 7 4.59 -1.94 -11.04
CA THR A 7 5.82 -1.53 -10.39
C THR A 7 5.92 -2.12 -8.99
N LEU A 8 4.86 -1.99 -8.19
CA LEU A 8 4.83 -2.54 -6.83
C LEU A 8 4.98 -4.05 -6.85
N LEU A 9 4.27 -4.76 -7.73
CA LEU A 9 4.39 -6.21 -7.84
C LEU A 9 5.80 -6.63 -8.22
N SER A 10 6.45 -5.92 -9.16
CA SER A 10 7.82 -6.22 -9.56
C SER A 10 8.81 -6.04 -8.40
N MET A 11 8.57 -5.06 -7.53
CA MET A 11 9.40 -4.84 -6.33
C MET A 11 9.16 -5.92 -5.27
N ILE A 12 7.94 -6.43 -5.17
CA ILE A 12 7.54 -7.41 -4.17
C ILE A 12 8.17 -8.78 -4.44
N LEU A 13 8.30 -9.18 -5.70
CA LEU A 13 8.79 -10.53 -6.05
C LEU A 13 10.14 -10.88 -5.40
N PRO A 14 11.20 -10.06 -5.50
CA PRO A 14 12.45 -10.39 -4.82
C PRO A 14 12.34 -10.39 -3.30
N LEU A 15 11.48 -9.54 -2.72
CA LEU A 15 11.26 -9.49 -1.28
C LEU A 15 10.55 -10.78 -0.81
N LEU A 16 9.59 -11.25 -1.58
CA LEU A 16 8.90 -12.50 -1.30
C LEU A 16 9.85 -13.68 -1.34
N HIS A 17 10.81 -13.67 -2.27
CA HIS A 17 11.85 -14.70 -2.35
C HIS A 17 12.69 -14.77 -1.07
N HIS A 18 12.86 -13.66 -0.37
CA HIS A 18 13.55 -13.61 0.91
C HIS A 18 12.67 -14.03 2.10
N GLY A 19 11.45 -14.47 1.86
CA GLY A 19 10.55 -14.95 2.89
C GLY A 19 9.77 -13.86 3.63
N MET A 20 9.71 -12.67 3.10
CA MET A 20 8.96 -11.58 3.71
C MET A 20 7.46 -11.76 3.50
N VAL A 21 6.66 -11.35 4.49
CA VAL A 21 5.20 -11.38 4.41
C VAL A 21 4.70 -10.11 3.75
N ILE A 22 3.84 -10.28 2.73
CA ILE A 22 3.25 -9.16 2.01
C ILE A 22 1.99 -8.69 2.75
N ALA A 23 1.89 -7.36 3.00
CA ALA A 23 0.72 -6.75 3.61
C ALA A 23 0.28 -5.58 2.74
N GLY A 24 -0.76 -5.81 1.94
CA GLY A 24 -1.32 -4.78 1.08
C GLY A 24 -2.38 -3.94 1.78
N VAL A 25 -3.15 -3.20 1.01
CA VAL A 25 -4.27 -2.38 1.47
C VAL A 25 -5.56 -3.07 1.06
N PRO A 26 -6.43 -3.47 2.01
CA PRO A 26 -7.66 -4.16 1.67
C PRO A 26 -8.70 -3.20 1.07
N TYR A 27 -9.57 -3.70 0.21
CA TYR A 27 -10.65 -2.90 -0.36
C TYR A 27 -11.70 -2.46 0.67
N SER A 28 -11.62 -2.96 1.91
CA SER A 28 -12.39 -2.42 3.02
C SER A 28 -11.98 -0.98 3.38
N GLU A 29 -10.80 -0.52 2.93
CA GLU A 29 -10.40 0.87 3.08
C GLU A 29 -11.10 1.72 1.99
N PRO A 30 -12.01 2.65 2.37
CA PRO A 30 -12.80 3.41 1.38
C PRO A 30 -11.96 4.26 0.43
N ALA A 31 -10.82 4.78 0.90
CA ALA A 31 -9.97 5.64 0.08
C ALA A 31 -9.42 4.91 -1.14
N LEU A 32 -9.26 3.58 -1.06
CA LEU A 32 -8.69 2.79 -2.15
C LEU A 32 -9.57 2.81 -3.40
N SER A 33 -10.88 2.73 -3.23
CA SER A 33 -11.82 2.77 -4.35
C SER A 33 -12.14 4.19 -4.82
N LYS A 34 -11.79 5.20 -4.03
CA LYS A 34 -12.06 6.61 -4.34
C LYS A 34 -10.87 7.34 -4.92
N THR A 35 -9.67 6.78 -4.80
CA THR A 35 -8.47 7.49 -5.25
C THR A 35 -8.45 7.67 -6.76
N MET A 36 -8.09 8.88 -7.18
CA MET A 36 -7.81 9.22 -8.58
C MET A 36 -6.33 9.58 -8.74
N SER A 37 -5.54 9.35 -7.71
CA SER A 37 -4.10 9.60 -7.68
C SER A 37 -3.38 8.32 -7.29
N GLY A 38 -2.40 8.36 -6.40
CA GLY A 38 -1.68 7.17 -5.96
C GLY A 38 -2.49 6.28 -5.02
N GLY A 39 -1.95 5.12 -4.72
CA GLY A 39 -2.56 4.14 -3.84
C GLY A 39 -3.15 2.96 -4.59
N THR A 40 -2.74 1.75 -4.21
CA THR A 40 -3.19 0.51 -4.84
C THR A 40 -3.40 -0.55 -3.75
N PRO A 41 -4.11 -1.66 -4.04
CA PRO A 41 -4.22 -2.76 -3.08
C PRO A 41 -2.87 -3.40 -2.74
N TYR A 42 -1.85 -3.20 -3.55
CA TYR A 42 -0.51 -3.74 -3.31
C TYR A 42 0.35 -2.81 -2.46
N GLY A 43 -0.06 -1.57 -2.25
CA GLY A 43 0.63 -0.63 -1.40
C GLY A 43 0.30 0.81 -1.69
N ALA A 44 0.63 1.68 -0.75
CA ALA A 44 0.51 3.12 -0.94
C ALA A 44 1.51 3.60 -1.99
N SER A 45 1.11 4.57 -2.76
CA SER A 45 1.95 5.16 -3.80
C SER A 45 1.54 6.61 -4.04
N HIS A 46 2.39 7.34 -4.75
CA HIS A 46 2.17 8.74 -5.06
C HIS A 46 2.40 8.95 -6.56
N ILE A 47 1.47 9.61 -7.22
CA ILE A 47 1.69 10.02 -8.60
C ILE A 47 2.46 11.33 -8.64
N GLU A 48 3.12 11.62 -9.76
CA GLU A 48 3.95 12.80 -9.92
C GLU A 48 3.15 14.08 -9.71
N ALA A 49 3.35 14.71 -8.54
CA ALA A 49 2.68 15.93 -8.13
C ALA A 49 3.47 16.55 -6.97
N ASP A 50 3.23 17.83 -6.68
CA ASP A 50 3.97 18.55 -5.65
C ASP A 50 3.63 18.09 -4.24
N ALA A 51 2.40 17.63 -4.01
CA ALA A 51 1.95 17.23 -2.67
C ALA A 51 1.14 15.94 -2.75
N LEU A 52 1.12 15.20 -1.63
CA LEU A 52 0.28 14.01 -1.50
C LEU A 52 -1.19 14.42 -1.48
N SER A 53 -2.02 13.67 -2.20
CA SER A 53 -3.46 13.87 -2.14
C SER A 53 -4.04 13.36 -0.82
N GLY A 54 -5.25 13.80 -0.47
CA GLY A 54 -5.94 13.32 0.73
C GLY A 54 -6.15 11.80 0.71
N THR A 55 -6.51 11.23 -0.43
CA THR A 55 -6.69 9.78 -0.58
C THR A 55 -5.38 9.03 -0.46
N GLU A 56 -4.29 9.57 -1.00
CA GLU A 56 -2.96 8.97 -0.86
C GLU A 56 -2.51 8.92 0.60
N ILE A 57 -2.73 10.00 1.36
CA ILE A 57 -2.42 10.07 2.78
C ILE A 57 -3.25 9.05 3.56
N GLN A 58 -4.55 8.98 3.28
CA GLN A 58 -5.45 8.05 3.95
C GLN A 58 -5.06 6.60 3.71
N ILE A 59 -4.71 6.24 2.47
CA ILE A 59 -4.27 4.89 2.12
C ILE A 59 -2.94 4.57 2.83
N ALA A 60 -2.00 5.50 2.85
CA ALA A 60 -0.72 5.29 3.52
C ALA A 60 -0.90 5.08 5.03
N ARG A 61 -1.78 5.84 5.67
CA ARG A 61 -2.09 5.67 7.09
C ARG A 61 -2.74 4.32 7.36
N ALA A 62 -3.68 3.91 6.52
CA ALA A 62 -4.36 2.62 6.66
C ALA A 62 -3.37 1.47 6.51
N GLN A 63 -2.47 1.54 5.55
CA GLN A 63 -1.44 0.53 5.34
C GLN A 63 -0.48 0.46 6.53
N GLY A 64 -0.03 1.61 7.04
CA GLY A 64 0.85 1.66 8.21
C GLY A 64 0.21 1.06 9.45
N HIS A 65 -1.06 1.37 9.69
CA HIS A 65 -1.82 0.80 10.80
C HIS A 65 -1.95 -0.72 10.68
N ARG A 66 -2.25 -1.21 9.48
CA ARG A 66 -2.37 -2.63 9.20
C ARG A 66 -1.05 -3.36 9.44
N ILE A 67 0.07 -2.81 8.96
CA ILE A 67 1.39 -3.40 9.14
C ILE A 67 1.75 -3.46 10.63
N ALA A 68 1.51 -2.40 11.37
CA ALA A 68 1.78 -2.37 12.81
C ALA A 68 0.96 -3.42 13.56
N THR A 69 -0.32 -3.56 13.21
CA THR A 69 -1.22 -4.55 13.82
C THR A 69 -0.74 -5.98 13.54
N LEU A 70 -0.36 -6.28 12.29
CA LEU A 70 0.14 -7.59 11.91
C LEU A 70 1.47 -7.90 12.59
N ALA A 71 2.40 -6.94 12.63
CA ALA A 71 3.69 -7.11 13.28
C ALA A 71 3.51 -7.43 14.76
N LYS A 72 2.60 -6.76 15.43
CA LYS A 72 2.29 -6.99 16.83
C LYS A 72 1.78 -8.41 17.08
N LYS A 73 0.91 -8.91 16.20
CA LYS A 73 0.38 -10.27 16.28
C LYS A 73 1.45 -11.32 16.05
N LEU A 74 2.37 -11.07 15.12
CA LEU A 74 3.41 -12.02 14.76
C LEU A 74 4.54 -12.11 15.81
N THR A 75 4.71 -11.08 16.62
CA THR A 75 5.75 -11.04 17.63
C THR A 75 5.27 -11.35 19.06
N SER A 76 3.98 -11.51 19.23
CA SER A 76 3.39 -11.77 20.55
C SER A 76 3.29 -13.25 20.87
#